data_99a3b4bac2fd92255866fa80aae8e814
#
_entry.id   99a3b4bac2fd92255866fa80aae8e814
#
_cell.length_a   1.000
_cell.length_b   1.000
_cell.length_c   1.000
_cell.angle_alpha   90.00
_cell.angle_beta   90.00
_cell.angle_gamma   90.00
#
_symmetry.space_group_name_H-M   'P 1'
#
loop_
_entity.id
_entity.type
_entity.pdbx_description
1 polymer ?
#
loop_
_entity_poly.entity_id
_entity_poly.type
_entity_poly.pdbx_seq_one_letter_code
_entity_poly.pdbx_strand_id
1 'polypeptide(L)'
;PTVVCLLAATVVIWWGSLDNGFHYDDEHSIQLNIHLRLAPDLGEMKDGIKSYFSDPSTFSRDAKKGMYRPLLVSSFAFNHAANLAFGLDGYDVRGFHVINILIHAINGLLVCWFARLLWPSRKQIGLVAGLVFIAWPLGSEPVNYISSRSESLAALFYLLTMALYLAAQTDRRQRTYWACWLAMGAGLLTKSTTI
;
A
#
# COMPACT_ATOMS: atom_id res chain seq x y z
N PRO A 1 -7.46 0.32 -22.61
CA PRO A 1 -6.91 1.68 -22.76
C PRO A 1 -6.81 2.43 -21.43
N THR A 2 -7.89 2.51 -20.63
CA THR A 2 -7.91 3.28 -19.36
C THR A 2 -6.84 2.85 -18.36
N VAL A 3 -6.70 1.55 -18.10
CA VAL A 3 -5.70 1.02 -17.17
C VAL A 3 -4.28 1.38 -17.63
N VAL A 4 -3.99 1.16 -18.90
CA VAL A 4 -2.67 1.50 -19.49
C VAL A 4 -2.39 2.99 -19.37
N CYS A 5 -3.37 3.84 -19.61
CA CYS A 5 -3.24 5.29 -19.49
C CYS A 5 -2.91 5.71 -18.04
N LEU A 6 -3.62 5.15 -17.04
CA LEU A 6 -3.38 5.46 -15.64
C LEU A 6 -2.01 4.95 -15.17
N LEU A 7 -1.63 3.74 -15.56
CA LEU A 7 -0.30 3.19 -15.21
C LEU A 7 0.82 4.01 -15.86
N ALA A 8 0.70 4.35 -17.14
CA ALA A 8 1.69 5.17 -17.84
C ALA A 8 1.80 6.57 -17.21
N ALA A 9 0.68 7.21 -16.88
CA ALA A 9 0.67 8.50 -16.18
C ALA A 9 1.36 8.41 -14.83
N THR A 10 1.10 7.35 -14.04
CA THR A 10 1.76 7.15 -12.74
C THR A 10 3.27 7.04 -12.90
N VAL A 11 3.74 6.22 -13.84
CA VAL A 11 5.18 6.05 -14.09
C VAL A 11 5.81 7.37 -14.53
N VAL A 12 5.22 8.08 -15.47
CA VAL A 12 5.76 9.36 -15.98
C VAL A 12 5.86 10.42 -14.88
N ILE A 13 4.81 10.54 -14.04
CA ILE A 13 4.75 11.58 -13.00
C ILE A 13 5.73 11.25 -11.84
N TRP A 14 5.82 9.97 -11.45
CA TRP A 14 6.51 9.56 -10.23
C TRP A 14 7.85 8.88 -10.46
N TRP A 15 8.36 8.85 -11.71
CA TRP A 15 9.66 8.26 -12.03
C TRP A 15 10.81 8.85 -11.21
N GLY A 16 10.81 10.18 -11.02
CA GLY A 16 11.83 10.88 -10.23
C GLY A 16 11.86 10.49 -8.75
N SER A 17 10.79 9.89 -8.22
CA SER A 17 10.74 9.42 -6.82
C SER A 17 11.68 8.24 -6.55
N LEU A 18 12.10 7.51 -7.58
CA LEU A 18 13.00 6.35 -7.45
C LEU A 18 14.39 6.71 -6.90
N ASP A 19 14.80 7.96 -7.06
CA ASP A 19 16.11 8.46 -6.62
C ASP A 19 16.06 9.11 -5.22
N ASN A 20 14.88 9.17 -4.59
CA ASN A 20 14.75 9.68 -3.23
C ASN A 20 15.36 8.69 -2.22
N GLY A 21 16.00 9.24 -1.16
CA GLY A 21 16.55 8.45 -0.06
C GLY A 21 15.53 8.12 1.04
N PHE A 22 16.01 7.47 2.09
CA PHE A 22 15.28 7.33 3.35
C PHE A 22 15.25 8.65 4.12
N HIS A 23 14.13 8.92 4.80
CA HIS A 23 13.92 10.15 5.55
C HIS A 23 13.25 9.87 6.91
N TYR A 24 13.60 10.66 7.92
CA TYR A 24 12.95 10.70 9.24
C TYR A 24 12.60 9.32 9.83
N ASP A 25 11.33 8.95 9.85
CA ASP A 25 10.84 7.71 10.45
C ASP A 25 11.28 6.45 9.70
N ASP A 26 11.74 6.56 8.45
CA ASP A 26 12.27 5.44 7.68
C ASP A 26 13.48 4.81 8.38
N GLU A 27 14.28 5.61 9.10
CA GLU A 27 15.45 5.12 9.82
C GLU A 27 15.06 4.07 10.86
N HIS A 28 14.17 4.42 11.77
CA HIS A 28 13.83 3.51 12.88
C HIS A 28 12.80 2.45 12.52
N SER A 29 11.91 2.72 11.54
CA SER A 29 10.84 1.79 11.14
C SER A 29 11.27 0.83 10.04
N ILE A 30 12.31 1.18 9.24
CA ILE A 30 12.77 0.38 8.11
C ILE A 30 14.25 0.03 8.24
N GLN A 31 15.17 0.98 8.10
CA GLN A 31 16.61 0.70 7.98
C GLN A 31 17.20 -0.02 9.19
N LEU A 32 16.84 0.43 10.40
CA LEU A 32 17.33 -0.12 11.66
C LEU A 32 16.38 -1.16 12.27
N ASN A 33 15.26 -1.46 11.62
CA ASN A 33 14.31 -2.43 12.11
C ASN A 33 14.74 -3.85 11.71
N ILE A 34 15.28 -4.58 12.67
CA ILE A 34 15.76 -5.95 12.47
C ILE A 34 14.63 -6.94 12.17
N HIS A 35 13.40 -6.63 12.59
CA HIS A 35 12.24 -7.51 12.37
C HIS A 35 11.84 -7.62 10.90
N LEU A 36 12.31 -6.72 10.02
CA LEU A 36 12.06 -6.79 8.58
C LEU A 36 12.90 -7.83 7.86
N ARG A 37 13.94 -8.34 8.49
CA ARG A 37 14.85 -9.35 7.92
C ARG A 37 14.20 -10.73 8.06
N LEU A 38 13.39 -11.10 7.07
CA LEU A 38 12.82 -12.45 7.02
C LEU A 38 13.93 -13.47 6.79
N ALA A 39 13.94 -14.51 7.60
CA ALA A 39 14.87 -15.61 7.43
C ALA A 39 14.59 -16.35 6.11
N PRO A 40 15.62 -16.92 5.46
CA PRO A 40 15.45 -17.71 4.23
C PRO A 40 14.72 -19.04 4.48
N ASP A 41 14.75 -19.55 5.71
CA ASP A 41 13.98 -20.73 6.09
C ASP A 41 12.48 -20.44 6.22
N LEU A 42 11.66 -21.31 5.60
CA LEU A 42 10.21 -21.14 5.57
C LEU A 42 9.55 -21.19 6.97
N GLY A 43 10.13 -21.95 7.91
CA GLY A 43 9.62 -22.04 9.28
C GLY A 43 9.83 -20.73 10.03
N GLU A 44 11.07 -20.25 10.07
CA GLU A 44 11.45 -19.00 10.72
C GLU A 44 10.77 -17.79 10.06
N MET A 45 10.60 -17.81 8.73
CA MET A 45 9.85 -16.78 8.03
C MET A 45 8.38 -16.70 8.47
N LYS A 46 7.71 -17.87 8.65
CA LYS A 46 6.33 -17.92 9.15
C LYS A 46 6.23 -17.37 10.58
N ASP A 47 7.18 -17.71 11.43
CA ASP A 47 7.21 -17.22 12.81
C ASP A 47 7.48 -15.71 12.86
N GLY A 48 8.38 -15.21 12.00
CA GLY A 48 8.60 -13.78 11.81
C GLY A 48 7.34 -13.05 11.40
N ILE A 49 6.63 -13.53 10.37
CA ILE A 49 5.36 -12.93 9.93
C ILE A 49 4.29 -13.01 11.04
N LYS A 50 4.19 -14.13 11.77
CA LYS A 50 3.26 -14.30 12.87
C LYS A 50 3.51 -13.28 13.98
N SER A 51 4.79 -12.95 14.26
CA SER A 51 5.15 -11.97 15.29
C SER A 51 4.59 -10.57 14.96
N TYR A 52 4.47 -10.19 13.68
CA TYR A 52 3.88 -8.90 13.29
C TYR A 52 2.42 -8.75 13.73
N PHE A 53 1.69 -9.88 13.82
CA PHE A 53 0.28 -9.90 14.26
C PHE A 53 0.11 -10.07 15.77
N SER A 54 1.15 -10.41 16.50
CA SER A 54 1.08 -10.68 17.95
C SER A 54 1.85 -9.69 18.81
N ASP A 55 2.85 -8.98 18.22
CA ASP A 55 3.74 -8.09 18.97
C ASP A 55 3.87 -6.72 18.29
N PRO A 56 3.28 -5.66 18.87
CA PRO A 56 3.40 -4.29 18.35
C PRO A 56 4.83 -3.74 18.33
N SER A 57 5.76 -4.30 19.10
CA SER A 57 7.16 -3.84 19.12
C SER A 57 7.90 -4.09 17.80
N THR A 58 7.39 -5.01 16.97
CA THR A 58 7.95 -5.32 15.65
C THR A 58 7.87 -4.16 14.65
N PHE A 59 7.06 -3.14 14.93
CA PHE A 59 6.89 -1.96 14.07
C PHE A 59 8.16 -1.12 13.96
N SER A 60 8.98 -1.07 15.00
CA SER A 60 10.12 -0.16 15.07
C SER A 60 11.28 -0.79 15.84
N ARG A 61 12.51 -0.36 15.54
CA ARG A 61 13.68 -0.65 16.38
C ARG A 61 13.47 -0.23 17.85
N ASP A 62 12.82 0.92 18.07
CA ASP A 62 12.49 1.39 19.40
C ASP A 62 11.15 0.81 19.86
N ALA A 63 11.18 -0.15 20.78
CA ALA A 63 9.98 -0.78 21.31
C ALA A 63 8.98 0.21 21.95
N LYS A 64 9.45 1.39 22.42
CA LYS A 64 8.58 2.46 22.94
C LYS A 64 7.75 3.13 21.86
N LYS A 65 8.18 3.04 20.61
CA LYS A 65 7.46 3.53 19.41
C LYS A 65 6.61 2.43 18.76
N GLY A 66 6.38 1.31 19.45
CA GLY A 66 5.60 0.20 18.94
C GLY A 66 4.19 0.64 18.56
N MET A 67 3.77 0.30 17.33
CA MET A 67 2.41 0.50 16.83
C MET A 67 1.90 -0.79 16.21
N TYR A 68 0.64 -1.11 16.47
CA TYR A 68 0.03 -2.30 15.89
C TYR A 68 -0.37 -2.04 14.43
N ARG A 69 0.54 -2.37 13.51
CA ARG A 69 0.37 -2.20 12.05
C ARG A 69 0.89 -3.43 11.28
N PRO A 70 0.35 -4.62 11.52
CA PRO A 70 0.94 -5.87 11.01
C PRO A 70 1.06 -5.93 9.50
N LEU A 71 0.07 -5.42 8.75
CA LEU A 71 0.13 -5.43 7.29
C LEU A 71 1.17 -4.45 6.73
N LEU A 72 1.37 -3.31 7.40
CA LEU A 72 2.42 -2.37 7.00
C LEU A 72 3.80 -3.00 7.20
N VAL A 73 4.07 -3.56 8.40
CA VAL A 73 5.35 -4.22 8.71
C VAL A 73 5.59 -5.38 7.73
N SER A 74 4.57 -6.23 7.50
CA SER A 74 4.64 -7.30 6.51
C SER A 74 5.01 -6.77 5.12
N SER A 75 4.44 -5.63 4.69
CA SER A 75 4.74 -5.05 3.38
C SER A 75 6.19 -4.60 3.24
N PHE A 76 6.80 -4.08 4.31
CA PHE A 76 8.21 -3.72 4.31
C PHE A 76 9.12 -4.94 4.34
N ALA A 77 8.78 -5.95 5.14
CA ALA A 77 9.53 -7.20 5.20
C ALA A 77 9.53 -7.95 3.85
N PHE A 78 8.38 -8.02 3.18
CA PHE A 78 8.30 -8.56 1.83
C PHE A 78 9.10 -7.74 0.82
N ASN A 79 9.12 -6.42 0.95
CA ASN A 79 9.93 -5.55 0.08
C ASN A 79 11.43 -5.82 0.29
N HIS A 80 11.87 -5.92 1.54
CA HIS A 80 13.25 -6.29 1.87
C HIS A 80 13.63 -7.65 1.25
N ALA A 81 12.78 -8.67 1.41
CA ALA A 81 13.00 -9.99 0.83
C ALA A 81 13.01 -9.96 -0.71
N ALA A 82 12.12 -9.16 -1.33
CA ALA A 82 12.09 -9.00 -2.77
C ALA A 82 13.37 -8.35 -3.31
N ASN A 83 13.87 -7.28 -2.65
CA ASN A 83 15.15 -6.66 -3.03
C ASN A 83 16.28 -7.71 -3.04
N LEU A 84 16.40 -8.52 -1.99
CA LEU A 84 17.39 -9.59 -1.92
C LEU A 84 17.21 -10.64 -3.05
N ALA A 85 15.97 -11.02 -3.34
CA ALA A 85 15.66 -11.99 -4.39
C ALA A 85 16.04 -11.48 -5.79
N PHE A 86 16.02 -10.16 -6.01
CA PHE A 86 16.49 -9.51 -7.25
C PHE A 86 18.00 -9.21 -7.23
N GLY A 87 18.75 -9.64 -6.21
CA GLY A 87 20.19 -9.40 -6.10
C GLY A 87 20.57 -7.99 -5.70
N LEU A 88 19.64 -7.23 -5.14
CA LEU A 88 19.87 -5.90 -4.60
C LEU A 88 20.18 -5.97 -3.09
N ASP A 89 20.63 -4.87 -2.51
CA ASP A 89 20.65 -4.74 -1.05
C ASP A 89 19.20 -4.80 -0.53
N GLY A 90 18.97 -5.50 0.59
CA GLY A 90 17.62 -5.62 1.19
C GLY A 90 16.98 -4.27 1.45
N TYR A 91 17.79 -3.24 1.71
CA TYR A 91 17.37 -1.86 1.94
C TYR A 91 17.58 -0.94 0.72
N ASP A 92 17.69 -1.49 -0.50
CA ASP A 92 17.72 -0.66 -1.70
C ASP A 92 16.43 0.18 -1.81
N VAL A 93 16.59 1.51 -1.73
CA VAL A 93 15.48 2.47 -1.69
C VAL A 93 14.59 2.40 -2.92
N ARG A 94 15.15 2.07 -4.09
CA ARG A 94 14.42 1.99 -5.36
C ARG A 94 13.32 0.93 -5.29
N GLY A 95 13.62 -0.23 -4.69
CA GLY A 95 12.63 -1.28 -4.49
C GLY A 95 11.47 -0.81 -3.62
N PHE A 96 11.75 -0.03 -2.57
CA PHE A 96 10.70 0.54 -1.70
C PHE A 96 9.84 1.56 -2.45
N HIS A 97 10.45 2.45 -3.24
CA HIS A 97 9.72 3.43 -4.03
C HIS A 97 8.88 2.78 -5.14
N VAL A 98 9.39 1.74 -5.81
CA VAL A 98 8.63 0.98 -6.80
C VAL A 98 7.32 0.47 -6.20
N ILE A 99 7.36 -0.12 -5.00
CA ILE A 99 6.15 -0.61 -4.32
C ILE A 99 5.22 0.55 -3.95
N ASN A 100 5.74 1.68 -3.46
CA ASN A 100 4.90 2.85 -3.15
C ASN A 100 4.21 3.40 -4.41
N ILE A 101 4.93 3.51 -5.53
CA ILE A 101 4.38 3.93 -6.83
C ILE A 101 3.30 2.95 -7.31
N LEU A 102 3.52 1.63 -7.16
CA LEU A 102 2.53 0.61 -7.52
C LEU A 102 1.26 0.73 -6.67
N ILE A 103 1.39 0.93 -5.36
CA ILE A 103 0.24 1.14 -4.48
C ILE A 103 -0.52 2.40 -4.89
N HIS A 104 0.19 3.49 -5.20
CA HIS A 104 -0.42 4.74 -5.67
C HIS A 104 -1.16 4.55 -7.01
N ALA A 105 -0.58 3.80 -7.95
CA ALA A 105 -1.23 3.45 -9.21
C ALA A 105 -2.52 2.63 -8.98
N ILE A 106 -2.48 1.64 -8.07
CA ILE A 106 -3.66 0.85 -7.70
C ILE A 106 -4.73 1.76 -7.09
N ASN A 107 -4.37 2.71 -6.23
CA ASN A 107 -5.30 3.68 -5.68
C ASN A 107 -5.96 4.52 -6.77
N GLY A 108 -5.21 4.99 -7.77
CA GLY A 108 -5.75 5.70 -8.93
C GLY A 108 -6.73 4.84 -9.74
N LEU A 109 -6.44 3.54 -9.90
CA LEU A 109 -7.35 2.59 -10.54
C LEU A 109 -8.62 2.36 -9.70
N LEU A 110 -8.51 2.30 -8.38
CA LEU A 110 -9.65 2.17 -7.47
C LEU A 110 -10.54 3.41 -7.52
N VAL A 111 -9.96 4.61 -7.54
CA VAL A 111 -10.70 5.88 -7.72
C VAL A 111 -11.44 5.87 -9.06
N CYS A 112 -10.77 5.45 -10.14
CA CYS A 112 -11.39 5.31 -11.46
C CYS A 112 -12.57 4.32 -11.41
N TRP A 113 -12.40 3.17 -10.78
CA TRP A 113 -13.45 2.16 -10.66
C TRP A 113 -14.61 2.68 -9.81
N PHE A 114 -14.34 3.25 -8.64
CA PHE A 114 -15.34 3.83 -7.75
C PHE A 114 -16.17 4.91 -8.46
N ALA A 115 -15.52 5.84 -9.17
CA ALA A 115 -16.21 6.87 -9.93
C ALA A 115 -17.09 6.28 -11.05
N ARG A 116 -16.67 5.19 -11.69
CA ARG A 116 -17.50 4.49 -12.70
C ARG A 116 -18.73 3.79 -12.11
N LEU A 117 -18.64 3.33 -10.88
CA LEU A 117 -19.80 2.78 -10.16
C LEU A 117 -20.81 3.86 -9.83
N LEU A 118 -20.36 5.06 -9.49
CA LEU A 118 -21.23 6.22 -9.18
C LEU A 118 -21.87 6.82 -10.46
N TRP A 119 -21.11 6.85 -11.57
CA TRP A 119 -21.57 7.43 -12.85
C TRP A 119 -21.43 6.44 -14.01
N PRO A 120 -22.28 5.38 -14.06
CA PRO A 120 -22.16 4.31 -15.07
C PRO A 120 -22.28 4.80 -16.50
N SER A 121 -23.13 5.83 -16.72
CA SER A 121 -23.40 6.41 -18.04
C SER A 121 -22.26 7.30 -18.57
N ARG A 122 -21.30 7.68 -17.73
CA ARG A 122 -20.21 8.61 -18.06
C ARG A 122 -18.86 8.04 -17.70
N LYS A 123 -18.44 6.99 -18.39
CA LYS A 123 -17.17 6.27 -18.10
C LYS A 123 -15.91 7.13 -18.12
N GLN A 124 -15.93 8.28 -18.82
CA GLN A 124 -14.84 9.24 -18.87
C GLN A 124 -14.56 9.88 -17.49
N ILE A 125 -15.61 10.08 -16.66
CA ILE A 125 -15.44 10.65 -15.31
C ILE A 125 -14.48 9.78 -14.50
N GLY A 126 -14.58 8.44 -14.61
CA GLY A 126 -13.66 7.55 -13.93
C GLY A 126 -12.20 7.75 -14.34
N LEU A 127 -11.93 7.90 -15.65
CA LEU A 127 -10.56 8.17 -16.12
C LEU A 127 -10.03 9.51 -15.58
N VAL A 128 -10.85 10.56 -15.68
CA VAL A 128 -10.46 11.90 -15.20
C VAL A 128 -10.21 11.88 -13.68
N ALA A 129 -11.10 11.26 -12.90
CA ALA A 129 -10.95 11.14 -11.46
C ALA A 129 -9.65 10.40 -11.08
N GLY A 130 -9.35 9.27 -11.76
CA GLY A 130 -8.10 8.52 -11.55
C GLY A 130 -6.86 9.34 -11.91
N LEU A 131 -6.86 10.07 -13.02
CA LEU A 131 -5.75 10.93 -13.43
C LEU A 131 -5.55 12.09 -12.45
N VAL A 132 -6.62 12.74 -12.01
CA VAL A 132 -6.56 13.81 -11.01
C VAL A 132 -5.97 13.27 -9.70
N PHE A 133 -6.40 12.10 -9.25
CA PHE A 133 -5.85 11.47 -8.05
C PHE A 133 -4.34 11.21 -8.17
N ILE A 134 -3.91 10.60 -9.29
CA ILE A 134 -2.50 10.26 -9.54
C ILE A 134 -1.62 11.51 -9.63
N ALA A 135 -2.13 12.58 -10.24
CA ALA A 135 -1.39 13.82 -10.47
C ALA A 135 -1.50 14.82 -9.31
N TRP A 136 -2.30 14.53 -8.26
CA TRP A 136 -2.56 15.48 -7.20
C TRP A 136 -1.31 15.73 -6.34
N PRO A 137 -0.82 16.96 -6.22
CA PRO A 137 0.45 17.24 -5.55
C PRO A 137 0.48 16.85 -4.06
N LEU A 138 -0.65 16.91 -3.35
CA LEU A 138 -0.73 16.49 -1.95
C LEU A 138 -0.61 14.96 -1.78
N GLY A 139 -0.73 14.18 -2.86
CA GLY A 139 -0.44 12.75 -2.90
C GLY A 139 1.05 12.43 -3.03
N SER A 140 1.93 13.43 -3.04
CA SER A 140 3.38 13.22 -3.20
C SER A 140 4.04 12.58 -1.98
N GLU A 141 3.59 12.91 -0.79
CA GLU A 141 4.15 12.38 0.45
C GLU A 141 4.07 10.84 0.50
N PRO A 142 2.92 10.17 0.28
CA PRO A 142 2.84 8.72 0.30
C PRO A 142 3.70 8.01 -0.76
N VAL A 143 4.17 8.71 -1.80
CA VAL A 143 5.04 8.15 -2.83
C VAL A 143 6.51 8.41 -2.52
N ASN A 144 6.84 9.65 -2.13
CA ASN A 144 8.22 10.11 -1.93
C ASN A 144 8.79 9.77 -0.54
N TYR A 145 7.95 9.49 0.45
CA TYR A 145 8.35 9.15 1.80
C TYR A 145 7.94 7.71 2.10
N ILE A 146 8.93 6.82 2.30
CA ILE A 146 8.70 5.38 2.27
C ILE A 146 7.79 4.92 3.41
N SER A 147 7.96 5.43 4.64
CA SER A 147 7.10 5.07 5.78
C SER A 147 5.67 5.59 5.66
N SER A 148 5.43 6.62 4.84
CA SER A 148 4.08 7.07 4.47
C SER A 148 3.32 6.06 3.59
N ARG A 149 3.94 4.90 3.26
CA ARG A 149 3.23 3.72 2.74
C ARG A 149 2.00 3.38 3.58
N SER A 150 2.05 3.64 4.87
CA SER A 150 0.90 3.44 5.76
C SER A 150 -0.35 4.19 5.28
N GLU A 151 -0.19 5.41 4.76
CA GLU A 151 -1.27 6.23 4.21
C GLU A 151 -1.79 5.64 2.88
N SER A 152 -0.87 5.28 1.98
CA SER A 152 -1.23 4.69 0.68
C SER A 152 -1.96 3.36 0.82
N LEU A 153 -1.52 2.49 1.75
CA LEU A 153 -2.18 1.21 2.02
C LEU A 153 -3.53 1.42 2.72
N ALA A 154 -3.63 2.36 3.65
CA ALA A 154 -4.90 2.71 4.28
C ALA A 154 -5.90 3.22 3.23
N ALA A 155 -5.46 4.14 2.34
CA ALA A 155 -6.27 4.63 1.24
C ALA A 155 -6.70 3.50 0.28
N LEU A 156 -5.80 2.55 -0.02
CA LEU A 156 -6.09 1.38 -0.85
C LEU A 156 -7.26 0.57 -0.28
N PHE A 157 -7.16 0.18 0.98
CA PHE A 157 -8.20 -0.64 1.61
C PHE A 157 -9.50 0.13 1.83
N TYR A 158 -9.42 1.43 2.14
CA TYR A 158 -10.59 2.30 2.23
C TYR A 158 -11.32 2.40 0.88
N LEU A 159 -10.60 2.76 -0.19
CA LEU A 159 -11.18 2.86 -1.54
C LEU A 159 -11.72 1.51 -2.04
N LEU A 160 -10.99 0.42 -1.77
CA LEU A 160 -11.43 -0.94 -2.11
C LEU A 160 -12.72 -1.29 -1.37
N THR A 161 -12.81 -1.01 -0.08
CA THR A 161 -14.01 -1.24 0.73
C THR A 161 -15.20 -0.49 0.16
N MET A 162 -15.03 0.80 -0.15
CA MET A 162 -16.09 1.65 -0.71
C MET A 162 -16.54 1.16 -2.10
N ALA A 163 -15.59 0.81 -2.97
CA ALA A 163 -15.90 0.30 -4.31
C ALA A 163 -16.61 -1.05 -4.26
N LEU A 164 -16.14 -1.97 -3.41
CA LEU A 164 -16.78 -3.27 -3.20
C LEU A 164 -18.18 -3.12 -2.58
N TYR A 165 -18.37 -2.20 -1.65
CA TYR A 165 -19.69 -1.94 -1.09
C TYR A 165 -20.68 -1.48 -2.15
N LEU A 166 -20.31 -0.50 -2.99
CA LEU A 166 -21.17 -0.05 -4.10
C LEU A 166 -21.42 -1.16 -5.13
N ALA A 167 -20.39 -1.94 -5.47
CA ALA A 167 -20.55 -3.09 -6.38
C ALA A 167 -21.51 -4.13 -5.79
N ALA A 168 -21.42 -4.41 -4.48
CA ALA A 168 -22.31 -5.35 -3.79
C ALA A 168 -23.78 -4.90 -3.79
N GLN A 169 -24.05 -3.60 -3.69
CA GLN A 169 -25.40 -3.05 -3.80
C GLN A 169 -26.02 -3.32 -5.18
N THR A 170 -25.19 -3.30 -6.23
CA THR A 170 -25.62 -3.53 -7.61
C THR A 170 -25.77 -5.03 -7.91
N ASP A 171 -24.73 -5.82 -7.60
CA ASP A 171 -24.66 -7.25 -7.94
C ASP A 171 -25.43 -8.15 -6.98
N ARG A 172 -25.72 -7.67 -5.77
CA ARG A 172 -26.34 -8.41 -4.65
C ARG A 172 -25.69 -9.77 -4.34
N ARG A 173 -24.40 -9.94 -4.70
CA ARG A 173 -23.67 -11.19 -4.48
C ARG A 173 -23.08 -11.21 -3.07
N GLN A 174 -23.41 -12.24 -2.31
CA GLN A 174 -22.87 -12.43 -0.95
C GLN A 174 -21.33 -12.40 -0.89
N ARG A 175 -20.67 -12.93 -1.92
CA ARG A 175 -19.19 -12.93 -2.00
C ARG A 175 -18.59 -11.51 -2.03
N THR A 176 -19.26 -10.55 -2.68
CA THR A 176 -18.81 -9.16 -2.76
C THR A 176 -18.93 -8.47 -1.38
N TYR A 177 -19.96 -8.79 -0.60
CA TYR A 177 -20.07 -8.31 0.78
C TYR A 177 -18.95 -8.87 1.67
N TRP A 178 -18.63 -10.17 1.56
CA TRP A 178 -17.49 -10.73 2.31
C TRP A 178 -16.17 -10.09 1.92
N ALA A 179 -15.93 -9.84 0.64
CA ALA A 179 -14.72 -9.13 0.17
C ALA A 179 -14.65 -7.70 0.74
N CYS A 180 -15.79 -7.00 0.86
CA CYS A 180 -15.85 -5.68 1.49
C CYS A 180 -15.41 -5.74 2.97
N TRP A 181 -15.92 -6.70 3.75
CA TRP A 181 -15.52 -6.88 5.15
C TRP A 181 -14.05 -7.24 5.31
N LEU A 182 -13.53 -8.09 4.42
CA LEU A 182 -12.10 -8.45 4.42
C LEU A 182 -11.22 -7.25 4.09
N ALA A 183 -11.60 -6.41 3.11
CA ALA A 183 -10.88 -5.20 2.77
C ALA A 183 -10.88 -4.20 3.94
N MET A 184 -12.02 -4.02 4.60
CA MET A 184 -12.12 -3.16 5.80
C MET A 184 -11.22 -3.67 6.94
N GLY A 185 -11.26 -4.97 7.23
CA GLY A 185 -10.39 -5.59 8.24
C GLY A 185 -8.90 -5.41 7.92
N ALA A 186 -8.51 -5.56 6.65
CA ALA A 186 -7.13 -5.31 6.21
C ALA A 186 -6.72 -3.83 6.39
N GLY A 187 -7.63 -2.90 6.12
CA GLY A 187 -7.41 -1.47 6.40
C GLY A 187 -7.09 -1.21 7.87
N LEU A 188 -7.87 -1.78 8.79
CA LEU A 188 -7.64 -1.67 10.24
C LEU A 188 -6.29 -2.23 10.68
N LEU A 189 -5.86 -3.34 10.07
CA LEU A 189 -4.56 -3.96 10.33
C LEU A 189 -3.38 -3.19 9.70
N THR A 190 -3.66 -2.20 8.84
CA THR A 190 -2.66 -1.32 8.24
C THR A 190 -2.48 -0.05 9.06
N LYS A 191 -3.58 0.60 9.43
CA LYS A 191 -3.59 1.84 10.20
C LYS A 191 -4.94 2.02 10.89
N SER A 192 -4.95 2.33 12.18
CA SER A 192 -6.17 2.49 12.96
C SER A 192 -7.07 3.65 12.50
N THR A 193 -6.51 4.61 11.77
CA THR A 193 -7.26 5.76 11.21
C THR A 193 -8.02 5.43 9.92
N THR A 194 -8.06 4.17 9.50
CA THR A 194 -8.81 3.72 8.29
C THR A 194 -10.33 3.67 8.52
N ILE A 195 -10.80 3.94 9.73
CA ILE A 195 -12.23 4.01 10.09
C ILE A 195 -12.74 5.43 9.99
#